data_a6fcb3f0b267943d0e15344d72c7d33a
#
_entry.id   a6fcb3f0b267943d0e15344d72c7d33a
#
_cell.length_a   1.000
_cell.length_b   1.000
_cell.length_c   1.000
_cell.angle_alpha   90.00
_cell.angle_beta   90.00
_cell.angle_gamma   90.00
#
_symmetry.space_group_name_H-M   'P 1'
#
loop_
_entity.id
_entity.type
_entity.pdbx_description
1 polymer ?
#
loop_
_entity_poly.entity_id
_entity_poly.type
_entity_poly.pdbx_seq_one_letter_code
_entity_poly.pdbx_strand_id
1 'polypeptide(L)'
;ANGFAGLKPTHGLLSRDGIVPLALSFDTAGPMARHVYDVAAMMNVMVGVDPADEATLASEGRYDTDYTAFLDADALDGARIGVARDFLGYDDEVDWIIEAGLDAMRAAGATVVDVRYPAWLLEAKAQYYQTIRWREFKPQIEAYLADLAPGYPRTLEEMIERARKILAAPPEGGVPNPTRWTLFEQELNTGTPDDYLYRAMYDHGLPLVRANLEGLLDANDLDAIVYPTSPTRPGQAGVYRGSSSPNPSPSATNLANLSGLPDLIVPAGYTSNRLPVGISFFGRPFSEGRLFALGYAFEQATKVRRDPVHAPALPGETIRR
;
A
#
# COMPACT_ATOMS: atom_id res chain seq x y z
N ALA A 1 4.26 -8.63 -4.78
CA ALA A 1 5.35 -9.52 -5.18
C ALA A 1 5.28 -10.91 -4.51
N ASN A 2 4.39 -11.10 -3.52
CA ASN A 2 4.35 -12.33 -2.71
C ASN A 2 3.13 -13.24 -3.00
N GLY A 3 2.23 -12.83 -3.90
CA GLY A 3 1.02 -13.59 -4.25
C GLY A 3 0.00 -13.68 -3.10
N PHE A 4 -0.06 -12.65 -2.25
CA PHE A 4 -1.03 -12.51 -1.18
C PHE A 4 -2.10 -11.48 -1.54
N ALA A 5 -3.30 -11.65 -0.97
CA ALA A 5 -4.26 -10.58 -0.82
C ALA A 5 -3.83 -9.67 0.34
N GLY A 6 -4.10 -8.37 0.24
CA GLY A 6 -3.75 -7.41 1.28
C GLY A 6 -4.52 -6.11 1.14
N LEU A 7 -4.81 -5.47 2.24
CA LEU A 7 -5.51 -4.18 2.26
C LEU A 7 -4.59 -3.10 2.86
N LYS A 8 -4.44 -2.00 2.15
CA LYS A 8 -4.12 -0.70 2.73
C LYS A 8 -5.45 -0.03 3.04
N PRO A 9 -5.89 0.04 4.29
CA PRO A 9 -7.19 0.64 4.60
C PRO A 9 -7.17 2.17 4.46
N THR A 10 -8.33 2.77 4.57
CA THR A 10 -8.48 4.21 4.76
C THR A 10 -7.59 4.67 5.92
N HIS A 11 -6.85 5.76 5.72
CA HIS A 11 -6.01 6.34 6.78
C HIS A 11 -6.86 6.70 8.01
N GLY A 12 -6.43 6.25 9.18
CA GLY A 12 -7.18 6.40 10.42
C GLY A 12 -8.26 5.34 10.65
N LEU A 13 -8.42 4.33 9.77
CA LEU A 13 -9.34 3.22 10.03
C LEU A 13 -8.76 2.22 11.05
N LEU A 14 -7.44 2.04 11.05
CA LEU A 14 -6.72 1.20 12.01
C LEU A 14 -5.76 2.07 12.83
N SER A 15 -5.61 1.72 14.11
CA SER A 15 -4.64 2.37 15.00
C SER A 15 -3.20 2.14 14.57
N ARG A 16 -2.36 3.15 14.77
CA ARG A 16 -0.92 3.12 14.58
C ARG A 16 -0.14 3.17 15.90
N ASP A 17 -0.86 3.12 17.04
CA ASP A 17 -0.21 3.08 18.36
C ASP A 17 0.70 1.86 18.46
N GLY A 18 1.91 2.06 18.99
CA GLY A 18 2.94 1.02 19.09
C GLY A 18 3.65 0.65 17.77
N ILE A 19 3.26 1.22 16.62
CA ILE A 19 3.93 1.01 15.35
C ILE A 19 5.10 2.00 15.20
N VAL A 20 6.28 1.50 14.83
CA VAL A 20 7.44 2.35 14.53
C VAL A 20 7.11 3.31 13.39
N PRO A 21 7.10 4.63 13.60
CA PRO A 21 6.67 5.57 12.58
C PRO A 21 7.70 5.71 11.44
N LEU A 22 7.16 5.95 10.25
CA LEU A 22 7.93 6.51 9.12
C LEU A 22 7.45 7.93 8.81
N ALA A 23 6.14 8.10 8.67
CA ALA A 23 5.45 9.38 8.53
C ALA A 23 3.97 9.16 8.84
N LEU A 24 3.51 9.62 10.00
CA LEU A 24 2.15 9.34 10.47
C LEU A 24 1.06 9.89 9.54
N SER A 25 1.39 10.84 8.66
CA SER A 25 0.47 11.27 7.58
C SER A 25 0.16 10.18 6.56
N PHE A 26 0.98 9.14 6.46
CA PHE A 26 0.87 8.06 5.48
C PHE A 26 0.83 6.67 6.10
N ASP A 27 1.35 6.52 7.31
CA ASP A 27 1.47 5.24 7.98
C ASP A 27 0.09 4.66 8.27
N THR A 28 -0.05 3.39 7.96
CA THR A 28 -1.24 2.60 8.28
C THR A 28 -0.86 1.14 8.41
N ALA A 29 -1.43 0.46 9.38
CA ALA A 29 -1.44 -0.99 9.41
C ALA A 29 -2.37 -1.51 8.30
N GLY A 30 -2.17 -2.76 7.88
CA GLY A 30 -3.06 -3.39 6.93
C GLY A 30 -2.89 -4.91 6.95
N PRO A 31 -4.00 -5.67 6.97
CA PRO A 31 -3.94 -7.13 6.96
C PRO A 31 -3.43 -7.67 5.63
N MET A 32 -2.68 -8.76 5.69
CA MET A 32 -2.23 -9.53 4.53
C MET A 32 -2.47 -11.01 4.79
N ALA A 33 -3.08 -11.70 3.83
CA ALA A 33 -3.41 -13.10 3.93
C ALA A 33 -3.37 -13.80 2.56
N ARG A 34 -3.69 -15.09 2.53
CA ARG A 34 -3.72 -15.87 1.28
C ARG A 34 -4.93 -15.51 0.41
N HIS A 35 -6.06 -15.19 1.03
CA HIS A 35 -7.35 -14.97 0.39
C HIS A 35 -8.00 -13.69 0.88
N VAL A 36 -8.87 -13.12 0.05
CA VAL A 36 -9.65 -11.91 0.39
C VAL A 36 -10.51 -12.15 1.62
N TYR A 37 -11.10 -13.35 1.77
CA TYR A 37 -11.87 -13.72 2.97
C TYR A 37 -11.05 -13.53 4.26
N ASP A 38 -9.80 -14.03 4.28
CA ASP A 38 -8.97 -13.95 5.48
C ASP A 38 -8.61 -12.49 5.82
N VAL A 39 -8.38 -11.66 4.79
CA VAL A 39 -8.13 -10.22 4.96
C VAL A 39 -9.34 -9.51 5.56
N ALA A 40 -10.55 -9.81 5.07
CA ALA A 40 -11.80 -9.28 5.59
C ALA A 40 -12.04 -9.73 7.05
N ALA A 41 -11.80 -11.01 7.36
CA ALA A 41 -11.93 -11.55 8.71
C ALA A 41 -10.93 -10.91 9.69
N MET A 42 -9.71 -10.60 9.24
CA MET A 42 -8.73 -9.86 10.06
C MET A 42 -9.21 -8.43 10.34
N MET A 43 -9.84 -7.76 9.38
CA MET A 43 -10.39 -6.41 9.60
C MET A 43 -11.42 -6.37 10.72
N ASN A 44 -12.27 -7.39 10.88
CA ASN A 44 -13.27 -7.46 11.92
C ASN A 44 -12.72 -7.32 13.36
N VAL A 45 -11.44 -7.69 13.53
CA VAL A 45 -10.77 -7.62 14.84
C VAL A 45 -9.75 -6.47 14.96
N MET A 46 -9.43 -5.81 13.83
CA MET A 46 -8.43 -4.75 13.80
C MET A 46 -9.04 -3.35 13.82
N VAL A 47 -10.29 -3.18 13.36
CA VAL A 47 -10.97 -1.88 13.29
C VAL A 47 -11.43 -1.39 14.64
N GLY A 48 -11.46 -0.08 14.82
CA GLY A 48 -11.98 0.57 16.01
C GLY A 48 -11.29 1.89 16.30
N VAL A 49 -11.98 2.74 17.07
CA VAL A 49 -11.39 3.99 17.56
C VAL A 49 -10.43 3.67 18.70
N ASP A 50 -9.20 4.16 18.59
CA ASP A 50 -8.18 4.04 19.62
C ASP A 50 -7.85 5.44 20.18
N PRO A 51 -8.09 5.68 21.49
CA PRO A 51 -7.75 6.97 22.10
C PRO A 51 -6.26 7.32 22.05
N ALA A 52 -5.38 6.33 21.87
CA ALA A 52 -3.95 6.53 21.73
C ALA A 52 -3.53 7.01 20.32
N ASP A 53 -4.41 6.88 19.32
CA ASP A 53 -4.18 7.37 17.96
C ASP A 53 -5.36 8.24 17.50
N GLU A 54 -5.20 9.57 17.63
CA GLU A 54 -6.24 10.55 17.25
C GLU A 54 -6.74 10.41 15.81
N ALA A 55 -5.93 9.89 14.88
CA ALA A 55 -6.37 9.70 13.51
C ALA A 55 -7.56 8.73 13.39
N THR A 56 -7.69 7.80 14.35
CA THR A 56 -8.80 6.85 14.38
C THR A 56 -10.16 7.48 14.70
N LEU A 57 -10.18 8.69 15.27
CA LEU A 57 -11.43 9.43 15.52
C LEU A 57 -12.20 9.70 14.20
N ALA A 58 -11.48 9.83 13.09
CA ALA A 58 -12.10 10.00 11.77
C ALA A 58 -12.93 8.79 11.32
N SER A 59 -12.71 7.62 11.91
CA SER A 59 -13.41 6.38 11.59
C SER A 59 -14.66 6.14 12.44
N GLU A 60 -14.91 6.94 13.48
CA GLU A 60 -16.04 6.76 14.37
C GLU A 60 -17.37 6.76 13.61
N GLY A 61 -18.15 5.68 13.75
CA GLY A 61 -19.43 5.50 13.06
C GLY A 61 -19.30 5.26 11.54
N ARG A 62 -18.09 5.03 11.01
CA ARG A 62 -17.81 4.86 9.57
C ARG A 62 -17.15 3.52 9.23
N TYR A 63 -16.85 2.69 10.20
CA TYR A 63 -16.34 1.34 9.98
C TYR A 63 -17.42 0.29 10.22
N ASP A 64 -17.29 -0.83 9.53
CA ASP A 64 -18.14 -2.00 9.71
C ASP A 64 -17.53 -2.94 10.74
N THR A 65 -18.38 -3.65 11.47
CA THR A 65 -17.95 -4.66 12.46
C THR A 65 -17.80 -6.05 11.87
N ASP A 66 -18.33 -6.27 10.65
CA ASP A 66 -18.22 -7.53 9.92
C ASP A 66 -18.01 -7.29 8.43
N TYR A 67 -16.76 -7.21 8.03
CA TYR A 67 -16.35 -7.09 6.62
C TYR A 67 -16.55 -8.40 5.83
N THR A 68 -16.70 -9.55 6.51
CA THR A 68 -16.99 -10.80 5.82
C THR A 68 -18.41 -10.86 5.26
N ALA A 69 -19.32 -10.05 5.80
CA ALA A 69 -20.69 -9.92 5.30
C ALA A 69 -20.77 -9.29 3.89
N PHE A 70 -19.71 -8.57 3.45
CA PHE A 70 -19.65 -7.97 2.11
C PHE A 70 -19.15 -8.94 1.03
N LEU A 71 -18.67 -10.12 1.39
CA LEU A 71 -18.08 -11.07 0.44
C LEU A 71 -19.16 -11.71 -0.43
N ASP A 72 -19.28 -11.21 -1.65
CA ASP A 72 -20.23 -11.64 -2.65
C ASP A 72 -19.49 -12.04 -3.93
N ALA A 73 -19.68 -13.29 -4.37
CA ALA A 73 -19.03 -13.80 -5.58
C ALA A 73 -19.56 -13.14 -6.87
N ASP A 74 -20.77 -12.57 -6.82
CA ASP A 74 -21.44 -11.93 -7.95
C ASP A 74 -21.29 -10.39 -7.92
N ALA A 75 -20.51 -9.81 -7.00
CA ALA A 75 -20.37 -8.37 -6.81
C ALA A 75 -19.80 -7.60 -8.03
N LEU A 76 -19.22 -8.29 -9.00
CA LEU A 76 -18.80 -7.70 -10.27
C LEU A 76 -19.95 -7.51 -11.26
N ASP A 77 -21.09 -8.20 -11.11
CA ASP A 77 -22.24 -7.99 -11.97
C ASP A 77 -22.81 -6.58 -11.77
N GLY A 78 -22.90 -5.84 -12.86
CA GLY A 78 -23.30 -4.42 -12.85
C GLY A 78 -22.28 -3.44 -12.28
N ALA A 79 -21.15 -3.89 -11.76
CA ALA A 79 -20.09 -3.02 -11.25
C ALA A 79 -19.44 -2.17 -12.37
N ARG A 80 -19.01 -0.96 -12.03
CA ARG A 80 -18.32 -0.05 -12.95
C ARG A 80 -16.90 0.19 -12.49
N ILE A 81 -15.95 -0.37 -13.22
CA ILE A 81 -14.51 -0.41 -12.86
C ILE A 81 -13.71 0.50 -13.79
N GLY A 82 -12.99 1.47 -13.21
CA GLY A 82 -12.03 2.29 -13.94
C GLY A 82 -10.69 1.57 -14.05
N VAL A 83 -10.02 1.64 -15.20
CA VAL A 83 -8.65 1.13 -15.37
C VAL A 83 -7.69 2.29 -15.51
N ALA A 84 -6.76 2.44 -14.57
CA ALA A 84 -5.72 3.46 -14.64
C ALA A 84 -4.64 3.06 -15.65
N ARG A 85 -4.83 3.46 -16.91
CA ARG A 85 -3.94 3.13 -18.03
C ARG A 85 -2.54 3.73 -17.90
N ASP A 86 -2.34 4.65 -16.97
CA ASP A 86 -1.05 5.27 -16.69
C ASP A 86 -0.01 4.29 -16.14
N PHE A 87 -0.44 3.15 -15.62
CA PHE A 87 0.41 2.14 -15.01
C PHE A 87 0.60 0.89 -15.88
N LEU A 88 0.17 0.92 -17.14
CA LEU A 88 0.41 -0.11 -18.17
C LEU A 88 1.45 0.37 -19.18
N GLY A 89 2.02 -0.54 -19.96
CA GLY A 89 3.06 -0.24 -20.95
C GLY A 89 4.49 -0.29 -20.42
N TYR A 90 4.71 -0.89 -19.24
CA TYR A 90 6.05 -0.99 -18.62
C TYR A 90 6.64 -2.41 -18.64
N ASP A 91 5.78 -3.42 -18.69
CA ASP A 91 6.17 -4.84 -18.74
C ASP A 91 5.06 -5.66 -19.39
N ASP A 92 5.32 -6.18 -20.60
CA ASP A 92 4.33 -6.88 -21.42
C ASP A 92 3.66 -8.05 -20.68
N GLU A 93 4.40 -8.81 -19.85
CA GLU A 93 3.79 -9.92 -19.12
C GLU A 93 2.86 -9.45 -18.01
N VAL A 94 3.20 -8.34 -17.35
CA VAL A 94 2.31 -7.72 -16.36
C VAL A 94 1.06 -7.21 -17.05
N ASP A 95 1.20 -6.52 -18.17
CA ASP A 95 0.10 -5.97 -18.94
C ASP A 95 -0.86 -7.07 -19.43
N TRP A 96 -0.35 -8.17 -19.98
CA TRP A 96 -1.18 -9.31 -20.41
C TRP A 96 -1.96 -9.94 -19.25
N ILE A 97 -1.33 -10.05 -18.08
CA ILE A 97 -1.99 -10.60 -16.88
C ILE A 97 -3.10 -9.67 -16.40
N ILE A 98 -2.86 -8.37 -16.41
CA ILE A 98 -3.87 -7.39 -16.04
C ILE A 98 -5.01 -7.37 -17.05
N GLU A 99 -4.73 -7.37 -18.35
CA GLU A 99 -5.80 -7.43 -19.38
C GLU A 99 -6.64 -8.71 -19.26
N ALA A 100 -6.02 -9.86 -18.99
CA ALA A 100 -6.77 -11.10 -18.71
C ALA A 100 -7.66 -10.96 -17.46
N GLY A 101 -7.18 -10.27 -16.44
CA GLY A 101 -7.99 -9.94 -15.26
C GLY A 101 -9.17 -9.03 -15.57
N LEU A 102 -8.97 -8.02 -16.43
CA LEU A 102 -10.05 -7.13 -16.90
C LEU A 102 -11.08 -7.88 -17.73
N ASP A 103 -10.65 -8.83 -18.57
CA ASP A 103 -11.55 -9.70 -19.33
C ASP A 103 -12.38 -10.60 -18.41
N ALA A 104 -11.78 -11.12 -17.34
CA ALA A 104 -12.53 -11.86 -16.33
C ALA A 104 -13.59 -10.99 -15.62
N MET A 105 -13.27 -9.72 -15.31
CA MET A 105 -14.25 -8.78 -14.74
C MET A 105 -15.42 -8.52 -15.72
N ARG A 106 -15.11 -8.30 -17.02
CA ARG A 106 -16.14 -8.13 -18.07
C ARG A 106 -17.02 -9.38 -18.20
N ALA A 107 -16.42 -10.56 -18.17
CA ALA A 107 -17.13 -11.83 -18.23
C ALA A 107 -18.03 -12.05 -17.00
N ALA A 108 -17.67 -11.49 -15.85
CA ALA A 108 -18.46 -11.47 -14.62
C ALA A 108 -19.52 -10.34 -14.58
N GLY A 109 -19.74 -9.60 -15.67
CA GLY A 109 -20.78 -8.57 -15.78
C GLY A 109 -20.33 -7.14 -15.48
N ALA A 110 -19.07 -6.89 -15.21
CA ALA A 110 -18.57 -5.55 -14.94
C ALA A 110 -18.43 -4.70 -16.22
N THR A 111 -18.74 -3.42 -16.10
CA THR A 111 -18.39 -2.41 -17.11
C THR A 111 -16.99 -1.87 -16.79
N VAL A 112 -16.05 -2.12 -17.70
CA VAL A 112 -14.64 -1.67 -17.55
C VAL A 112 -14.40 -0.48 -18.45
N VAL A 113 -13.96 0.66 -17.89
CA VAL A 113 -13.70 1.91 -18.59
C VAL A 113 -12.27 2.40 -18.33
N ASP A 114 -11.66 2.99 -19.34
CA ASP A 114 -10.31 3.56 -19.20
C ASP A 114 -10.39 4.89 -18.45
N VAL A 115 -9.48 5.09 -17.49
CA VAL A 115 -9.29 6.36 -16.80
C VAL A 115 -7.82 6.78 -16.84
N ARG A 116 -7.58 8.07 -16.67
CA ARG A 116 -6.25 8.66 -16.59
C ARG A 116 -6.16 9.57 -15.39
N TYR A 117 -5.07 9.46 -14.65
CA TYR A 117 -4.77 10.42 -13.60
C TYR A 117 -4.27 11.74 -14.19
N PRO A 118 -4.51 12.89 -13.52
CA PRO A 118 -3.91 14.15 -13.95
C PRO A 118 -2.39 14.04 -14.04
N ALA A 119 -1.79 14.49 -15.14
CA ALA A 119 -0.36 14.39 -15.37
C ALA A 119 0.47 15.04 -14.26
N TRP A 120 0.04 16.24 -13.80
CA TRP A 120 0.70 16.94 -12.69
C TRP A 120 0.78 16.11 -11.42
N LEU A 121 -0.25 15.29 -11.14
CA LEU A 121 -0.30 14.44 -9.95
C LEU A 121 0.72 13.31 -10.04
N LEU A 122 0.84 12.68 -11.22
CA LEU A 122 1.84 11.63 -11.47
C LEU A 122 3.28 12.16 -11.38
N GLU A 123 3.51 13.39 -11.84
CA GLU A 123 4.81 14.07 -11.80
C GLU A 123 5.17 14.51 -10.38
N ALA A 124 4.22 15.11 -9.64
CA ALA A 124 4.46 15.72 -8.35
C ALA A 124 4.42 14.75 -7.16
N LYS A 125 3.80 13.57 -7.30
CA LYS A 125 3.56 12.64 -6.17
C LYS A 125 4.80 12.29 -5.36
N ALA A 126 5.96 12.12 -6.02
CA ALA A 126 7.21 11.81 -5.32
C ALA A 126 7.69 12.99 -4.47
N GLN A 127 7.55 14.21 -4.96
CA GLN A 127 7.90 15.42 -4.22
C GLN A 127 7.02 15.61 -2.98
N TYR A 128 5.70 15.42 -3.12
CA TYR A 128 4.75 15.46 -1.99
C TYR A 128 5.16 14.46 -0.91
N TYR A 129 5.34 13.20 -1.31
CA TYR A 129 5.71 12.14 -0.38
C TYR A 129 7.02 12.42 0.34
N GLN A 130 8.07 12.80 -0.39
CA GLN A 130 9.39 13.06 0.19
C GLN A 130 9.39 14.27 1.11
N THR A 131 8.76 15.38 0.70
CA THR A 131 8.71 16.61 1.50
C THR A 131 8.07 16.39 2.85
N ILE A 132 6.96 15.65 2.88
CA ILE A 132 6.22 15.38 4.12
C ILE A 132 7.01 14.35 4.96
N ARG A 133 7.36 13.21 4.39
CA ARG A 133 8.02 12.11 5.10
C ARG A 133 9.33 12.54 5.77
N TRP A 134 10.18 13.27 5.07
CA TRP A 134 11.49 13.66 5.60
C TRP A 134 11.40 14.62 6.77
N ARG A 135 10.32 15.43 6.87
CA ARG A 135 10.12 16.37 7.96
C ARG A 135 9.39 15.76 9.15
N GLU A 136 8.56 14.77 8.89
CA GLU A 136 7.84 14.07 9.95
C GLU A 136 8.68 13.04 10.68
N PHE A 137 9.61 12.37 10.00
CA PHE A 137 10.32 11.20 10.54
C PHE A 137 11.05 11.51 11.84
N LYS A 138 11.87 12.59 11.87
CA LYS A 138 12.68 12.91 13.07
C LYS A 138 11.80 13.11 14.31
N PRO A 139 10.86 14.03 14.37
CA PRO A 139 10.07 14.24 15.58
C PRO A 139 9.23 13.03 15.97
N GLN A 140 8.71 12.29 14.98
CA GLN A 140 7.86 11.12 15.26
C GLN A 140 8.66 9.93 15.77
N ILE A 141 9.83 9.63 15.19
CA ILE A 141 10.69 8.54 15.69
C ILE A 141 11.25 8.87 17.08
N GLU A 142 11.58 10.12 17.36
CA GLU A 142 12.06 10.52 18.68
C GLU A 142 10.96 10.42 19.75
N ALA A 143 9.72 10.76 19.41
CA ALA A 143 8.56 10.54 20.29
C ALA A 143 8.38 9.04 20.58
N TYR A 144 8.42 8.19 19.55
CA TYR A 144 8.35 6.73 19.72
C TYR A 144 9.49 6.19 20.60
N LEU A 145 10.72 6.66 20.39
CA LEU A 145 11.89 6.24 21.16
C LEU A 145 11.83 6.67 22.63
N ALA A 146 11.12 7.77 22.93
CA ALA A 146 11.00 8.26 24.31
C ALA A 146 10.28 7.27 25.23
N ASP A 147 9.40 6.44 24.69
CA ASP A 147 8.62 5.45 25.45
C ASP A 147 9.33 4.10 25.61
N LEU A 148 10.46 3.90 24.94
CA LEU A 148 11.21 2.64 25.05
C LEU A 148 11.92 2.49 26.38
N ALA A 149 12.25 1.24 26.75
CA ALA A 149 13.03 0.93 27.95
C ALA A 149 14.40 1.64 27.97
N PRO A 150 15.00 1.87 29.14
CA PRO A 150 16.35 2.40 29.26
C PRO A 150 17.37 1.59 28.44
N GLY A 151 18.36 2.27 27.84
CA GLY A 151 19.40 1.63 27.04
C GLY A 151 19.18 1.66 25.52
N TYR A 152 17.96 2.01 25.08
CA TYR A 152 17.69 2.30 23.66
C TYR A 152 18.03 3.75 23.29
N PRO A 153 18.29 4.07 22.00
CA PRO A 153 18.50 5.46 21.57
C PRO A 153 17.24 6.29 21.84
N ARG A 154 17.43 7.59 22.08
CA ARG A 154 16.35 8.54 22.33
C ARG A 154 16.18 9.56 21.20
N THR A 155 17.21 9.73 20.40
CA THR A 155 17.23 10.67 19.27
C THR A 155 17.62 9.98 17.97
N LEU A 156 17.31 10.63 16.85
CA LEU A 156 17.70 10.15 15.54
C LEU A 156 19.24 10.15 15.38
N GLU A 157 19.92 11.14 15.96
CA GLU A 157 21.38 11.22 16.00
C GLU A 157 21.99 10.00 16.70
N GLU A 158 21.46 9.60 17.87
CA GLU A 158 21.91 8.41 18.59
C GLU A 158 21.64 7.12 17.80
N MET A 159 20.52 7.04 17.09
CA MET A 159 20.24 5.92 16.17
C MET A 159 21.28 5.83 15.08
N ILE A 160 21.61 6.94 14.41
CA ILE A 160 22.62 7.01 13.36
C ILE A 160 24.00 6.60 13.90
N GLU A 161 24.38 7.09 15.08
CA GLU A 161 25.65 6.73 15.70
C GLU A 161 25.76 5.22 15.99
N ARG A 162 24.71 4.61 16.57
CA ARG A 162 24.66 3.17 16.79
C ARG A 162 24.71 2.38 15.49
N ALA A 163 23.99 2.83 14.49
CA ALA A 163 23.98 2.24 13.18
C ALA A 163 25.38 2.24 12.52
N ARG A 164 26.09 3.34 12.59
CA ARG A 164 27.47 3.43 12.09
C ARG A 164 28.40 2.43 12.80
N LYS A 165 28.23 2.23 14.11
CA LYS A 165 29.00 1.22 14.87
C LYS A 165 28.69 -0.21 14.40
N ILE A 166 27.42 -0.52 14.14
CA ILE A 166 26.99 -1.83 13.61
C ILE A 166 27.54 -2.05 12.19
N LEU A 167 27.55 -1.02 11.34
CA LEU A 167 28.12 -1.09 9.98
C LEU A 167 29.63 -1.32 10.00
N ALA A 168 30.34 -0.73 10.96
CA ALA A 168 31.80 -0.90 11.11
C ALA A 168 32.19 -2.30 11.63
N ALA A 169 31.32 -2.96 12.40
CA ALA A 169 31.49 -4.30 12.93
C ALA A 169 30.15 -5.08 12.83
N PRO A 170 29.76 -5.53 11.62
CA PRO A 170 28.48 -6.20 11.43
C PRO A 170 28.44 -7.51 12.22
N PRO A 171 27.29 -7.83 12.87
CA PRO A 171 27.09 -9.12 13.52
C PRO A 171 27.09 -10.26 12.49
N GLU A 172 27.40 -11.48 12.95
CA GLU A 172 27.24 -12.68 12.10
C GLU A 172 25.81 -12.74 11.57
N GLY A 173 25.65 -12.75 10.25
CA GLY A 173 24.35 -12.92 9.57
C GLY A 173 23.87 -11.77 8.70
N GLY A 174 24.57 -10.65 8.60
CA GLY A 174 24.22 -9.65 7.60
C GLY A 174 24.65 -8.23 7.87
N VAL A 175 24.75 -7.48 6.79
CA VAL A 175 24.96 -6.02 6.82
C VAL A 175 23.60 -5.36 6.81
N PRO A 176 23.29 -4.42 7.72
CA PRO A 176 22.09 -3.59 7.66
C PRO A 176 21.96 -2.91 6.29
N ASN A 177 20.73 -2.70 5.82
CA ASN A 177 20.49 -2.05 4.53
C ASN A 177 21.15 -0.65 4.47
N PRO A 178 22.23 -0.46 3.68
CA PRO A 178 22.97 0.80 3.69
C PRO A 178 22.13 1.98 3.15
N THR A 179 21.13 1.71 2.31
CA THR A 179 20.24 2.75 1.77
C THR A 179 19.44 3.42 2.88
N ARG A 180 19.01 2.68 3.90
CA ARG A 180 18.25 3.27 5.01
C ARG A 180 19.07 4.26 5.84
N TRP A 181 20.37 4.01 5.99
CA TRP A 181 21.26 4.94 6.72
C TRP A 181 21.40 6.29 6.02
N THR A 182 21.53 6.27 4.71
CA THR A 182 21.55 7.51 3.90
C THR A 182 20.23 8.29 4.07
N LEU A 183 19.10 7.59 4.15
CA LEU A 183 17.80 8.23 4.40
C LEU A 183 17.72 8.84 5.80
N PHE A 184 18.23 8.19 6.83
CA PHE A 184 18.26 8.76 8.19
C PHE A 184 19.08 10.04 8.26
N GLU A 185 20.24 10.11 7.59
CA GLU A 185 21.04 11.33 7.51
C GLU A 185 20.33 12.45 6.77
N GLN A 186 19.56 12.11 5.73
CA GLN A 186 18.73 13.06 5.01
C GLN A 186 17.57 13.57 5.84
N GLU A 187 16.85 12.68 6.53
CA GLU A 187 15.73 12.99 7.43
C GLU A 187 16.19 13.87 8.60
N LEU A 188 17.41 13.64 9.11
CA LEU A 188 18.01 14.48 10.15
C LEU A 188 18.21 15.93 9.70
N ASN A 189 18.55 16.15 8.41
CA ASN A 189 19.00 17.44 7.90
C ASN A 189 17.95 18.16 7.02
N THR A 190 16.73 17.61 6.88
CA THR A 190 15.76 18.18 5.90
C THR A 190 14.90 19.30 6.45
N GLY A 191 14.81 19.50 7.75
CA GLY A 191 13.97 20.51 8.37
C GLY A 191 12.83 19.91 9.19
N THR A 192 11.78 20.67 9.46
CA THR A 192 10.74 20.32 10.44
C THR A 192 9.32 20.48 9.86
N PRO A 193 8.28 19.94 10.53
CA PRO A 193 6.88 20.18 10.15
C PRO A 193 6.43 21.66 10.22
N ASP A 194 7.21 22.54 10.81
CA ASP A 194 6.91 23.98 10.84
C ASP A 194 7.34 24.70 9.55
N ASP A 195 8.10 24.05 8.68
CA ASP A 195 8.56 24.63 7.42
C ASP A 195 7.36 24.99 6.51
N TYR A 196 7.46 26.15 5.84
CA TYR A 196 6.46 26.60 4.89
C TYR A 196 6.14 25.56 3.81
N LEU A 197 7.17 24.90 3.26
CA LEU A 197 6.98 23.90 2.22
C LEU A 197 6.20 22.67 2.72
N TYR A 198 6.48 22.23 3.95
CA TYR A 198 5.72 21.15 4.58
C TYR A 198 4.26 21.56 4.76
N ARG A 199 4.03 22.74 5.37
CA ARG A 199 2.67 23.26 5.63
C ARG A 199 1.88 23.40 4.35
N ALA A 200 2.49 23.94 3.28
CA ALA A 200 1.82 24.07 1.99
C ALA A 200 1.40 22.71 1.40
N MET A 201 2.25 21.68 1.51
CA MET A 201 1.93 20.36 0.99
C MET A 201 0.97 19.58 1.88
N TYR A 202 1.12 19.68 3.19
CA TYR A 202 0.26 18.99 4.14
C TYR A 202 -1.15 19.61 4.19
N ASP A 203 -1.24 20.92 4.41
CA ASP A 203 -2.52 21.58 4.64
C ASP A 203 -3.35 21.75 3.35
N HIS A 204 -2.70 21.85 2.18
CA HIS A 204 -3.37 22.11 0.91
C HIS A 204 -3.12 21.02 -0.14
N GLY A 205 -1.89 20.51 -0.22
CA GLY A 205 -1.51 19.52 -1.23
C GLY A 205 -2.18 18.17 -1.05
N LEU A 206 -2.14 17.57 0.14
CA LEU A 206 -2.78 16.27 0.40
C LEU A 206 -4.30 16.33 0.21
N PRO A 207 -5.03 17.35 0.72
CA PRO A 207 -6.45 17.51 0.40
C PRO A 207 -6.74 17.62 -1.10
N LEU A 208 -5.88 18.35 -1.85
CA LEU A 208 -6.03 18.46 -3.30
C LEU A 208 -5.82 17.12 -4.01
N VAL A 209 -4.80 16.34 -3.61
CA VAL A 209 -4.57 14.98 -4.13
C VAL A 209 -5.81 14.12 -3.91
N ARG A 210 -6.31 14.09 -2.68
CA ARG A 210 -7.50 13.32 -2.30
C ARG A 210 -8.71 13.74 -3.12
N ALA A 211 -9.02 15.04 -3.18
CA ALA A 211 -10.17 15.55 -3.92
C ALA A 211 -10.12 15.21 -5.42
N ASN A 212 -8.91 15.21 -6.03
CA ASN A 212 -8.76 14.81 -7.43
C ASN A 212 -9.05 13.32 -7.66
N LEU A 213 -8.62 12.46 -6.73
CA LEU A 213 -8.85 11.02 -6.85
C LEU A 213 -10.31 10.63 -6.57
N GLU A 214 -10.94 11.24 -5.56
CA GLU A 214 -12.38 11.12 -5.32
C GLU A 214 -13.18 11.65 -6.52
N GLY A 215 -12.80 12.82 -7.04
CA GLY A 215 -13.43 13.41 -8.23
C GLY A 215 -13.31 12.55 -9.48
N LEU A 216 -12.21 11.80 -9.64
CA LEU A 216 -12.07 10.85 -10.75
C LEU A 216 -13.02 9.66 -10.62
N LEU A 217 -13.21 9.15 -9.40
CA LEU A 217 -14.21 8.12 -9.10
C LEU A 217 -15.64 8.63 -9.39
N ASP A 218 -15.96 9.85 -8.94
CA ASP A 218 -17.30 10.43 -9.05
C ASP A 218 -17.65 10.81 -10.50
N ALA A 219 -16.72 11.46 -11.20
CA ALA A 219 -16.96 11.92 -12.58
C ALA A 219 -17.21 10.76 -13.57
N ASN A 220 -16.75 9.56 -13.24
CA ASN A 220 -16.92 8.37 -14.06
C ASN A 220 -17.90 7.37 -13.46
N ASP A 221 -18.55 7.68 -12.35
CA ASP A 221 -19.47 6.81 -11.61
C ASP A 221 -18.84 5.43 -11.32
N LEU A 222 -17.63 5.42 -10.76
CA LEU A 222 -16.87 4.20 -10.55
C LEU A 222 -17.08 3.62 -9.15
N ASP A 223 -17.17 2.30 -9.08
CA ASP A 223 -17.10 1.55 -7.83
C ASP A 223 -15.64 1.46 -7.31
N ALA A 224 -14.70 1.28 -8.23
CA ALA A 224 -13.27 1.24 -7.93
C ALA A 224 -12.45 1.62 -9.16
N ILE A 225 -11.18 2.02 -8.93
CA ILE A 225 -10.16 2.11 -9.97
C ILE A 225 -9.20 0.94 -9.79
N VAL A 226 -8.89 0.21 -10.87
CA VAL A 226 -7.93 -0.88 -10.85
C VAL A 226 -6.65 -0.55 -11.63
N TYR A 227 -5.55 -1.11 -11.17
CA TYR A 227 -4.23 -0.98 -11.80
C TYR A 227 -3.31 -2.11 -11.35
N PRO A 228 -2.22 -2.41 -12.10
CA PRO A 228 -1.20 -3.34 -11.61
C PRO A 228 -0.56 -2.77 -10.34
N THR A 229 -0.61 -3.50 -9.23
CA THR A 229 0.00 -3.05 -7.96
C THR A 229 1.48 -2.69 -8.13
N SER A 230 2.17 -3.40 -9.00
CA SER A 230 3.47 -3.02 -9.54
C SER A 230 3.42 -3.07 -11.07
N PRO A 231 3.69 -1.95 -11.76
CA PRO A 231 3.71 -1.88 -13.23
C PRO A 231 4.78 -2.77 -13.89
N THR A 232 5.72 -3.26 -13.12
CA THR A 232 6.77 -4.18 -13.57
C THR A 232 6.83 -5.41 -12.68
N ARG A 233 7.27 -6.53 -13.24
CA ARG A 233 7.55 -7.73 -12.44
C ARG A 233 8.60 -7.47 -11.36
N PRO A 234 8.58 -8.24 -10.25
CA PRO A 234 9.61 -8.14 -9.21
C PRO A 234 11.02 -8.28 -9.79
N GLY A 235 11.93 -7.44 -9.34
CA GLY A 235 13.34 -7.55 -9.68
C GLY A 235 13.99 -8.78 -9.07
N GLN A 236 15.16 -9.18 -9.61
CA GLN A 236 15.95 -10.27 -9.06
C GLN A 236 16.45 -9.91 -7.66
N ALA A 237 16.30 -10.83 -6.69
CA ALA A 237 16.78 -10.64 -5.33
C ALA A 237 18.31 -10.41 -5.31
N GLY A 238 18.75 -9.45 -4.50
CA GLY A 238 20.19 -9.08 -4.39
C GLY A 238 20.67 -8.16 -5.51
N VAL A 239 19.87 -7.88 -6.54
CA VAL A 239 20.19 -6.89 -7.58
C VAL A 239 19.48 -5.58 -7.25
N TYR A 240 20.19 -4.64 -6.63
CA TYR A 240 19.70 -3.28 -6.46
C TYR A 240 19.72 -2.58 -7.84
N ARG A 241 18.55 -2.43 -8.44
CA ARG A 241 18.38 -1.52 -9.58
C ARG A 241 18.23 -0.12 -9.01
N GLY A 242 19.32 0.64 -9.02
CA GLY A 242 19.28 2.06 -8.70
C GLY A 242 18.25 2.80 -9.56
N SER A 243 17.89 4.01 -9.17
CA SER A 243 16.95 4.89 -9.87
C SER A 243 17.39 5.33 -11.29
N SER A 244 18.40 4.67 -11.86
CA SER A 244 18.99 4.95 -13.16
C SER A 244 18.33 4.21 -14.34
N SER A 245 17.12 3.64 -14.15
CA SER A 245 16.35 3.15 -15.30
C SER A 245 15.99 4.33 -16.19
N PRO A 246 16.27 4.29 -17.50
CA PRO A 246 15.91 5.36 -18.43
C PRO A 246 14.39 5.56 -18.56
N ASN A 247 13.59 4.63 -18.06
CA ASN A 247 12.14 4.74 -17.95
C ASN A 247 11.70 4.15 -16.59
N PRO A 248 11.85 4.93 -15.49
CA PRO A 248 11.41 4.44 -14.19
C PRO A 248 9.90 4.21 -14.23
N SER A 249 9.49 2.97 -13.94
CA SER A 249 8.08 2.64 -13.77
C SER A 249 7.47 3.54 -12.69
N PRO A 250 6.33 4.21 -12.95
CA PRO A 250 5.66 4.99 -11.95
C PRO A 250 5.21 4.08 -10.81
N SER A 251 5.47 4.47 -9.57
CA SER A 251 4.85 3.78 -8.42
C SER A 251 3.36 4.04 -8.45
N ALA A 252 2.56 2.98 -8.57
CA ALA A 252 1.10 3.09 -8.57
C ALA A 252 0.56 3.33 -7.15
N THR A 253 1.19 2.72 -6.15
CA THR A 253 0.69 2.68 -4.76
C THR A 253 0.85 3.99 -3.98
N ASN A 254 1.75 4.89 -4.38
CA ASN A 254 1.97 6.15 -3.65
C ASN A 254 0.72 7.02 -3.57
N LEU A 255 -0.19 6.94 -4.55
CA LEU A 255 -1.41 7.75 -4.58
C LEU A 255 -2.37 7.34 -3.46
N ALA A 256 -2.46 6.06 -3.14
CA ALA A 256 -3.26 5.58 -2.02
C ALA A 256 -2.74 6.10 -0.66
N ASN A 257 -1.41 6.22 -0.51
CA ASN A 257 -0.81 6.79 0.70
C ASN A 257 -1.05 8.30 0.79
N LEU A 258 -0.77 9.05 -0.30
CA LEU A 258 -0.93 10.51 -0.34
C LEU A 258 -2.38 10.97 -0.13
N SER A 259 -3.34 10.21 -0.63
CA SER A 259 -4.77 10.52 -0.49
C SER A 259 -5.39 9.99 0.81
N GLY A 260 -4.75 9.02 1.45
CA GLY A 260 -5.32 8.28 2.57
C GLY A 260 -6.46 7.33 2.18
N LEU A 261 -6.71 7.12 0.86
CA LEU A 261 -7.80 6.26 0.37
C LEU A 261 -7.41 4.77 0.42
N PRO A 262 -8.39 3.85 0.53
CA PRO A 262 -8.13 2.43 0.63
C PRO A 262 -7.70 1.81 -0.71
N ASP A 263 -6.89 0.75 -0.62
CA ASP A 263 -6.38 0.00 -1.76
C ASP A 263 -6.30 -1.50 -1.39
N LEU A 264 -7.16 -2.32 -1.99
CA LEU A 264 -7.18 -3.76 -1.82
C LEU A 264 -6.37 -4.42 -2.95
N ILE A 265 -5.36 -5.19 -2.59
CA ILE A 265 -4.52 -5.94 -3.52
C ILE A 265 -4.99 -7.37 -3.57
N VAL A 266 -5.20 -7.90 -4.81
CA VAL A 266 -5.58 -9.29 -5.04
C VAL A 266 -4.60 -9.91 -6.06
N PRO A 267 -4.19 -11.19 -5.91
CA PRO A 267 -3.41 -11.87 -6.94
C PRO A 267 -4.13 -11.89 -8.29
N ALA A 268 -3.47 -11.43 -9.36
CA ALA A 268 -4.02 -11.39 -10.71
C ALA A 268 -3.46 -12.51 -11.61
N GLY A 269 -2.30 -13.06 -11.28
CA GLY A 269 -1.67 -14.11 -12.06
C GLY A 269 -0.17 -14.24 -11.78
N TYR A 270 0.51 -14.95 -12.69
CA TYR A 270 1.95 -15.20 -12.60
C TYR A 270 2.60 -15.04 -13.97
N THR A 271 3.77 -14.41 -14.00
CA THR A 271 4.60 -14.34 -15.20
C THR A 271 5.10 -15.72 -15.64
N SER A 272 5.70 -15.81 -16.82
CA SER A 272 6.33 -17.05 -17.34
C SER A 272 7.36 -17.64 -16.35
N ASN A 273 8.06 -16.77 -15.61
CA ASN A 273 9.01 -17.14 -14.57
C ASN A 273 8.36 -17.37 -13.20
N ARG A 274 7.03 -17.52 -13.14
CA ARG A 274 6.25 -17.76 -11.92
C ARG A 274 6.32 -16.63 -10.88
N LEU A 275 6.65 -15.40 -11.28
CA LEU A 275 6.60 -14.26 -10.39
C LEU A 275 5.16 -13.77 -10.27
N PRO A 276 4.64 -13.56 -9.06
CA PRO A 276 3.27 -13.15 -8.87
C PRO A 276 3.04 -11.69 -9.29
N VAL A 277 1.90 -11.45 -9.91
CA VAL A 277 1.37 -10.13 -10.28
C VAL A 277 0.11 -9.89 -9.49
N GLY A 278 0.00 -8.71 -8.87
CA GLY A 278 -1.19 -8.24 -8.15
C GLY A 278 -1.92 -7.17 -8.92
N ILE A 279 -3.24 -7.15 -8.77
CA ILE A 279 -4.11 -6.06 -9.18
C ILE A 279 -4.62 -5.35 -7.93
N SER A 280 -4.59 -4.03 -7.96
CA SER A 280 -5.11 -3.16 -6.90
C SER A 280 -6.52 -2.72 -7.23
N PHE A 281 -7.39 -2.68 -6.22
CA PHE A 281 -8.73 -2.09 -6.25
C PHE A 281 -8.71 -0.87 -5.32
N PHE A 282 -8.68 0.29 -5.90
CA PHE A 282 -8.61 1.57 -5.20
C PHE A 282 -9.99 2.20 -5.11
N GLY A 283 -10.38 2.60 -3.91
CA GLY A 283 -11.75 3.05 -3.63
C GLY A 283 -11.86 4.38 -2.90
N ARG A 284 -13.12 4.75 -2.60
CA ARG A 284 -13.48 5.91 -1.77
C ARG A 284 -13.09 5.70 -0.31
N PRO A 285 -12.96 6.77 0.48
CA PRO A 285 -12.69 6.61 1.91
C PRO A 285 -13.80 5.82 2.59
N PHE A 286 -13.42 4.88 3.44
CA PHE A 286 -14.32 3.99 4.17
C PHE A 286 -15.20 3.10 3.28
N SER A 287 -14.73 2.78 2.07
CA SER A 287 -15.40 1.85 1.15
C SER A 287 -14.80 0.44 1.17
N GLU A 288 -14.09 0.07 2.22
CA GLU A 288 -13.42 -1.24 2.34
C GLU A 288 -14.37 -2.41 2.10
N GLY A 289 -15.62 -2.33 2.60
CA GLY A 289 -16.64 -3.34 2.35
C GLY A 289 -16.91 -3.54 0.86
N ARG A 290 -17.05 -2.44 0.08
CA ARG A 290 -17.21 -2.53 -1.37
C ARG A 290 -15.97 -3.11 -2.06
N LEU A 291 -14.77 -2.71 -1.63
CA LEU A 291 -13.54 -3.27 -2.18
C LEU A 291 -13.41 -4.76 -1.88
N PHE A 292 -13.79 -5.22 -0.69
CA PHE A 292 -13.84 -6.64 -0.37
C PHE A 292 -14.83 -7.39 -1.25
N ALA A 293 -16.02 -6.87 -1.51
CA ALA A 293 -16.99 -7.48 -2.42
C ALA A 293 -16.38 -7.66 -3.82
N LEU A 294 -15.85 -6.58 -4.41
CA LEU A 294 -15.24 -6.60 -5.75
C LEU A 294 -14.01 -7.52 -5.83
N GLY A 295 -13.10 -7.41 -4.85
CA GLY A 295 -11.88 -8.21 -4.81
C GLY A 295 -12.17 -9.71 -4.58
N TYR A 296 -13.19 -10.04 -3.77
CA TYR A 296 -13.63 -11.41 -3.56
C TYR A 296 -14.26 -11.99 -4.84
N ALA A 297 -15.16 -11.25 -5.49
CA ALA A 297 -15.73 -11.67 -6.77
C ALA A 297 -14.64 -11.91 -7.82
N PHE A 298 -13.64 -11.03 -7.91
CA PHE A 298 -12.49 -11.22 -8.79
C PHE A 298 -11.67 -12.47 -8.44
N GLU A 299 -11.39 -12.70 -7.15
CA GLU A 299 -10.69 -13.89 -6.67
C GLU A 299 -11.45 -15.17 -7.03
N GLN A 300 -12.78 -15.18 -6.86
CA GLN A 300 -13.63 -16.33 -7.18
C GLN A 300 -13.74 -16.57 -8.70
N ALA A 301 -13.78 -15.52 -9.50
CA ALA A 301 -13.84 -15.64 -10.96
C ALA A 301 -12.53 -16.15 -11.56
N THR A 302 -11.39 -15.79 -10.99
CA THR A 302 -10.07 -16.06 -11.58
C THR A 302 -9.35 -17.26 -10.95
N LYS A 303 -9.44 -17.44 -9.63
CA LYS A 303 -8.78 -18.50 -8.85
C LYS A 303 -7.30 -18.73 -9.19
N VAL A 304 -6.59 -17.64 -9.49
CA VAL A 304 -5.22 -17.70 -10.03
C VAL A 304 -4.15 -17.98 -8.98
N ARG A 305 -4.46 -17.77 -7.68
CA ARG A 305 -3.46 -17.97 -6.62
C ARG A 305 -2.92 -19.40 -6.62
N ARG A 306 -1.60 -19.53 -6.46
CA ARG A 306 -0.88 -20.80 -6.34
C ARG A 306 -0.05 -20.81 -5.07
N ASP A 307 0.10 -22.01 -4.48
CA ASP A 307 1.00 -22.18 -3.34
C ASP A 307 2.47 -22.10 -3.79
N PRO A 308 3.36 -21.57 -2.94
CA PRO A 308 4.78 -21.49 -3.24
C PRO A 308 5.38 -22.90 -3.30
N VAL A 309 6.12 -23.22 -4.38
CA VAL A 309 6.70 -24.55 -4.58
C VAL A 309 7.96 -24.80 -3.73
N HIS A 310 8.59 -23.73 -3.21
CA HIS A 310 9.83 -23.79 -2.44
C HIS A 310 9.62 -23.60 -0.93
N ALA A 311 8.37 -23.47 -0.49
CA ALA A 311 8.01 -23.39 0.93
C ALA A 311 7.12 -24.60 1.25
N PRO A 312 7.70 -25.77 1.62
CA PRO A 312 6.93 -26.94 2.01
C PRO A 312 6.15 -26.64 3.29
N ALA A 313 5.07 -27.40 3.50
CA ALA A 313 4.35 -27.36 4.76
C ALA A 313 5.29 -27.61 5.94
N LEU A 314 5.04 -26.95 7.06
CA LEU A 314 5.78 -27.23 8.30
C LEU A 314 5.46 -28.66 8.77
N PRO A 315 6.39 -29.33 9.51
CA PRO A 315 6.12 -30.63 10.08
C PRO A 315 4.82 -30.63 10.90
N GLY A 316 3.87 -31.47 10.54
CA GLY A 316 2.56 -31.55 11.18
C GLY A 316 1.50 -30.59 10.63
N GLU A 317 1.83 -29.73 9.67
CA GLU A 317 0.89 -28.84 8.98
C GLU A 317 0.25 -29.59 7.80
N THR A 318 -1.08 -29.60 7.74
CA THR A 318 -1.82 -30.07 6.57
C THR A 318 -2.32 -28.85 5.80
N ILE A 319 -1.67 -28.53 4.67
CA ILE A 319 -2.16 -27.50 3.76
C ILE A 319 -3.41 -28.07 3.06
N ARG A 320 -4.59 -27.59 3.43
CA ARG A 320 -5.83 -27.86 2.69
C ARG A 320 -5.80 -27.02 1.41
N ARG A 321 -5.72 -27.71 0.27
CA ARG A 321 -5.78 -27.10 -1.09
C ARG A 321 -7.21 -26.94 -1.53
#